data_d9148864f0721c607869adf0fdd658df
#
_entry.id   d9148864f0721c607869adf0fdd658df
#
_cell.length_a   1.000
_cell.length_b   1.000
_cell.length_c   1.000
_cell.angle_alpha   90.00
_cell.angle_beta   90.00
_cell.angle_gamma   90.00
#
_symmetry.space_group_name_H-M   'P 1'
#
loop_
_entity.id
_entity.type
_entity.pdbx_description
1 polymer ?
#
loop_
_entity_poly.entity_id
_entity_poly.type
_entity_poly.pdbx_seq_one_letter_code
_entity_poly.pdbx_strand_id
1 'polypeptide(L)'
;SDVYKRQEYYRLIRNVKKVYPISREINQAIIETYEYLQTLPNEKARQKHIKRVEKGLKEQYTPRMKKLSFAQGKLLIKLIDRQSNSTSYELVKAFMGPFKAGFYQTFAALFGASLKKEYDPQGEDKLTERVVLMVENGQI
;
A
#
# COMPACT_ATOMS: atom_id res chain seq x y z
N SER A 1 4.71 3.60 -29.99
CA SER A 1 4.70 2.41 -30.82
C SER A 1 4.22 1.20 -30.02
N ASP A 2 3.87 0.14 -30.73
CA ASP A 2 3.43 -1.11 -30.10
C ASP A 2 4.53 -1.77 -29.29
N VAL A 3 5.77 -1.68 -29.76
CA VAL A 3 6.96 -2.20 -29.03
C VAL A 3 7.12 -1.48 -27.71
N TYR A 4 6.99 -0.14 -27.71
CA TYR A 4 7.12 0.68 -26.50
C TYR A 4 6.02 0.34 -25.49
N LYS A 5 4.76 0.25 -25.95
CA LYS A 5 3.62 -0.10 -25.09
C LYS A 5 3.77 -1.49 -24.49
N ARG A 6 4.31 -2.44 -25.26
CA ARG A 6 4.54 -3.80 -24.79
C ARG A 6 5.61 -3.83 -23.71
N GLN A 7 6.68 -3.06 -23.87
CA GLN A 7 7.75 -2.96 -22.87
C GLN A 7 7.25 -2.34 -21.59
N GLU A 8 6.42 -1.30 -21.66
CA GLU A 8 5.81 -0.68 -20.50
C GLU A 8 4.90 -1.68 -19.77
N TYR A 9 4.13 -2.46 -20.50
CA TYR A 9 3.25 -3.48 -19.95
C TYR A 9 4.04 -4.55 -19.18
N TYR A 10 5.11 -5.07 -19.77
CA TYR A 10 5.95 -6.06 -19.11
C TYR A 10 6.65 -5.49 -17.88
N ARG A 11 7.08 -4.24 -17.95
CA ARG A 11 7.68 -3.55 -16.80
C ARG A 11 6.66 -3.41 -15.67
N LEU A 12 5.43 -3.07 -15.99
CA LEU A 12 4.35 -2.96 -15.01
C LEU A 12 4.10 -4.32 -14.34
N ILE A 13 4.04 -5.40 -15.12
CA ILE A 13 3.88 -6.74 -14.57
C ILE A 13 4.99 -7.05 -13.56
N ARG A 14 6.25 -6.82 -13.94
CA ARG A 14 7.40 -7.06 -13.06
C ARG A 14 7.30 -6.24 -11.77
N ASN A 15 6.92 -4.98 -11.89
CA ASN A 15 6.82 -4.08 -10.74
C ASN A 15 5.67 -4.48 -9.82
N VAL A 16 4.51 -4.84 -10.37
CA VAL A 16 3.38 -5.33 -9.57
C VAL A 16 3.76 -6.61 -8.84
N LYS A 17 4.37 -7.57 -9.52
CA LYS A 17 4.79 -8.83 -8.89
C LYS A 17 5.79 -8.59 -7.76
N LYS A 18 6.59 -7.55 -7.85
CA LYS A 18 7.57 -7.21 -6.81
C LYS A 18 6.92 -6.54 -5.60
N VAL A 19 6.06 -5.55 -5.81
CA VAL A 19 5.56 -4.72 -4.69
C VAL A 19 4.20 -5.15 -4.16
N TYR A 20 3.41 -5.88 -4.93
CA TYR A 20 2.11 -6.36 -4.47
C TYR A 20 2.20 -7.20 -3.18
N PRO A 21 3.14 -8.17 -3.08
CA PRO A 21 3.29 -8.91 -1.84
C PRO A 21 3.61 -8.02 -0.64
N ILE A 22 4.40 -6.97 -0.86
CA ILE A 22 4.75 -6.02 0.21
C ILE A 22 3.50 -5.26 0.67
N SER A 23 2.67 -4.79 -0.27
CA SER A 23 1.42 -4.10 0.06
C SER A 23 0.48 -5.02 0.84
N ARG A 24 0.42 -6.30 0.50
CA ARG A 24 -0.39 -7.27 1.22
C ARG A 24 0.09 -7.46 2.65
N GLU A 25 1.40 -7.58 2.86
CA GLU A 25 1.98 -7.67 4.22
C GLU A 25 1.57 -6.47 5.07
N ILE A 26 1.71 -5.26 4.52
CA ILE A 26 1.40 -4.04 5.24
C ILE A 26 -0.09 -3.98 5.60
N ASN A 27 -0.95 -4.24 4.62
CA ASN A 27 -2.40 -4.18 4.84
C ASN A 27 -2.87 -5.24 5.81
N GLN A 28 -2.28 -6.43 5.75
CA GLN A 28 -2.58 -7.51 6.69
C GLN A 28 -2.20 -7.10 8.12
N ALA A 29 -1.04 -6.50 8.31
CA ALA A 29 -0.59 -6.04 9.61
C ALA A 29 -1.53 -4.97 10.19
N ILE A 30 -2.03 -4.07 9.35
CA ILE A 30 -2.98 -3.03 9.78
C ILE A 30 -4.32 -3.64 10.17
N ILE A 31 -4.83 -4.60 9.38
CA ILE A 31 -6.09 -5.28 9.67
C ILE A 31 -6.00 -6.08 10.97
N GLU A 32 -4.90 -6.81 11.16
CA GLU A 32 -4.65 -7.57 12.39
C GLU A 32 -4.58 -6.64 13.61
N THR A 33 -4.00 -5.46 13.43
CA THR A 33 -3.96 -4.44 14.48
C THR A 33 -5.37 -3.99 14.84
N TYR A 34 -6.21 -3.72 13.85
CA TYR A 34 -7.61 -3.34 14.08
C TYR A 34 -8.34 -4.42 14.90
N GLU A 35 -8.18 -5.69 14.52
CA GLU A 35 -8.80 -6.80 15.24
C GLU A 35 -8.28 -6.90 16.68
N TYR A 36 -6.98 -6.77 16.87
CA TYR A 36 -6.36 -6.85 18.19
C TYR A 36 -6.86 -5.74 19.13
N LEU A 37 -7.08 -4.54 18.60
CA LEU A 37 -7.58 -3.42 19.41
C LEU A 37 -8.92 -3.72 20.07
N GLN A 38 -9.73 -4.59 19.46
CA GLN A 38 -11.02 -5.00 20.02
C GLN A 38 -10.85 -5.76 21.33
N THR A 39 -9.68 -6.34 21.59
CA THR A 39 -9.40 -7.11 22.81
C THR A 39 -8.84 -6.25 23.95
N LEU A 40 -8.50 -4.99 23.68
CA LEU A 40 -7.89 -4.12 24.66
C LEU A 40 -8.94 -3.43 25.54
N PRO A 41 -8.62 -3.20 26.83
CA PRO A 41 -9.63 -2.80 27.81
C PRO A 41 -10.11 -1.34 27.70
N ASN A 42 -9.29 -0.44 27.15
CA ASN A 42 -9.65 0.99 27.14
C ASN A 42 -8.94 1.74 26.01
N GLU A 43 -9.34 3.01 25.80
CA GLU A 43 -8.80 3.85 24.75
C GLU A 43 -7.32 4.15 24.92
N LYS A 44 -6.86 4.33 26.15
CA LYS A 44 -5.44 4.59 26.42
C LYS A 44 -4.56 3.44 25.95
N ALA A 45 -4.98 2.19 26.23
CA ALA A 45 -4.26 1.00 25.80
C ALA A 45 -4.28 0.88 24.27
N ARG A 46 -5.44 1.18 23.64
CA ARG A 46 -5.56 1.15 22.19
C ARG A 46 -4.63 2.16 21.51
N GLN A 47 -4.63 3.42 21.99
CA GLN A 47 -3.78 4.46 21.41
C GLN A 47 -2.28 4.14 21.57
N LYS A 48 -1.90 3.60 22.71
CA LYS A 48 -0.52 3.18 22.95
C LYS A 48 -0.10 2.10 21.95
N HIS A 49 -0.98 1.14 21.69
CA HIS A 49 -0.69 0.04 20.76
C HIS A 49 -0.61 0.56 19.31
N ILE A 50 -1.52 1.45 18.90
CA ILE A 50 -1.51 2.07 17.57
C ILE A 50 -0.16 2.75 17.31
N LYS A 51 0.32 3.56 18.26
CA LYS A 51 1.62 4.24 18.12
C LYS A 51 2.77 3.26 17.99
N ARG A 52 2.71 2.16 18.74
CA ARG A 52 3.72 1.11 18.66
C ARG A 52 3.74 0.47 17.27
N VAL A 53 2.57 0.18 16.71
CA VAL A 53 2.45 -0.42 15.37
C VAL A 53 2.93 0.56 14.30
N GLU A 54 2.54 1.84 14.36
CA GLU A 54 3.00 2.87 13.43
C GLU A 54 4.52 2.93 13.40
N LYS A 55 5.15 2.96 14.57
CA LYS A 55 6.61 2.98 14.69
C LYS A 55 7.23 1.71 14.12
N GLY A 56 6.67 0.55 14.47
CA GLY A 56 7.16 -0.74 13.98
C GLY A 56 7.07 -0.88 12.47
N LEU A 57 5.96 -0.45 11.86
CA LEU A 57 5.80 -0.47 10.41
C LEU A 57 6.82 0.44 9.73
N LYS A 58 7.04 1.64 10.28
CA LYS A 58 8.03 2.57 9.73
C LYS A 58 9.43 1.97 9.79
N GLU A 59 9.82 1.41 10.92
CA GLU A 59 11.14 0.79 11.10
C GLU A 59 11.33 -0.42 10.17
N GLN A 60 10.29 -1.22 9.99
CA GLN A 60 10.36 -2.45 9.19
C GLN A 60 10.38 -2.16 7.68
N TYR A 61 9.56 -1.23 7.21
CA TYR A 61 9.35 -1.04 5.78
C TYR A 61 10.19 0.08 5.16
N THR A 62 10.64 1.08 5.93
CA THR A 62 11.49 2.14 5.38
C THR A 62 12.76 1.60 4.71
N PRO A 63 13.52 0.66 5.31
CA PRO A 63 14.69 0.10 4.63
C PRO A 63 14.34 -0.63 3.35
N ARG A 64 13.20 -1.32 3.29
CA ARG A 64 12.73 -2.02 2.10
C ARG A 64 12.32 -1.02 1.01
N MET A 65 11.66 0.07 1.38
CA MET A 65 11.25 1.12 0.45
C MET A 65 12.47 1.83 -0.18
N LYS A 66 13.53 2.02 0.60
CA LYS A 66 14.78 2.62 0.08
C LYS A 66 15.40 1.84 -1.07
N LYS A 67 15.15 0.53 -1.14
CA LYS A 67 15.69 -0.33 -2.18
C LYS A 67 14.83 -0.35 -3.44
N LEU A 68 13.66 0.27 -3.42
CA LEU A 68 12.77 0.32 -4.57
C LEU A 68 13.16 1.47 -5.50
N SER A 69 12.88 1.30 -6.80
CA SER A 69 12.92 2.42 -7.73
C SER A 69 11.77 3.39 -7.41
N PHE A 70 11.84 4.60 -7.96
CA PHE A 70 10.77 5.57 -7.83
C PHE A 70 9.42 4.99 -8.28
N ALA A 71 9.42 4.35 -9.47
CA ALA A 71 8.19 3.75 -10.02
C ALA A 71 7.65 2.65 -9.11
N GLN A 72 8.52 1.81 -8.55
CA GLN A 72 8.13 0.75 -7.63
C GLN A 72 7.61 1.31 -6.30
N GLY A 73 8.27 2.34 -5.77
CA GLY A 73 7.82 3.00 -4.53
C GLY A 73 6.46 3.64 -4.70
N LYS A 74 6.26 4.36 -5.82
CA LYS A 74 4.96 4.95 -6.15
C LYS A 74 3.88 3.88 -6.27
N LEU A 75 4.19 2.78 -6.94
CA LEU A 75 3.25 1.67 -7.12
C LEU A 75 2.89 1.03 -5.78
N LEU A 76 3.87 0.84 -4.90
CA LEU A 76 3.62 0.30 -3.56
C LEU A 76 2.59 1.15 -2.80
N ILE A 77 2.78 2.47 -2.78
CA ILE A 77 1.86 3.38 -2.09
C ILE A 77 0.46 3.30 -2.71
N LYS A 78 0.37 3.26 -4.04
CA LYS A 78 -0.92 3.12 -4.72
C LYS A 78 -1.61 1.80 -4.38
N LEU A 79 -0.87 0.71 -4.24
CA LEU A 79 -1.45 -0.59 -3.89
C LEU A 79 -1.90 -0.65 -2.43
N ILE A 80 -1.22 0.06 -1.53
CA ILE A 80 -1.69 0.21 -0.14
C ILE A 80 -3.04 0.96 -0.15
N ASP A 81 -3.14 2.03 -0.93
CA ASP A 81 -4.37 2.80 -1.06
C ASP A 81 -5.51 1.97 -1.67
N ARG A 82 -5.20 1.17 -2.69
CA ARG A 82 -6.15 0.27 -3.33
C ARG A 82 -6.85 -0.62 -2.30
N GLN A 83 -6.10 -1.23 -1.40
CA GLN A 83 -6.63 -2.13 -0.39
C GLN A 83 -7.61 -1.40 0.54
N SER A 84 -7.24 -0.22 0.99
CA SER A 84 -8.08 0.60 1.86
C SER A 84 -9.39 0.99 1.16
N ASN A 85 -9.34 1.34 -0.12
CA ASN A 85 -10.53 1.74 -0.88
C ASN A 85 -11.42 0.56 -1.26
N SER A 86 -10.90 -0.66 -1.25
CA SER A 86 -11.67 -1.85 -1.61
C SER A 86 -12.48 -2.43 -0.44
N THR A 87 -12.23 -2.00 0.79
CA THR A 87 -13.02 -2.46 1.94
C THR A 87 -14.38 -1.76 1.98
N SER A 88 -15.42 -2.52 2.28
CA SER A 88 -16.77 -2.00 2.47
C SER A 88 -17.03 -1.53 3.91
N TYR A 89 -16.10 -1.79 4.83
CA TYR A 89 -16.25 -1.44 6.23
C TYR A 89 -15.68 -0.06 6.49
N GLU A 90 -16.56 0.93 6.69
CA GLU A 90 -16.16 2.34 6.90
C GLU A 90 -15.24 2.52 8.11
N LEU A 91 -15.46 1.77 9.19
CA LEU A 91 -14.62 1.85 10.38
C LEU A 91 -13.19 1.37 10.10
N VAL A 92 -13.04 0.30 9.32
CA VAL A 92 -11.72 -0.22 8.91
C VAL A 92 -11.04 0.79 7.99
N LYS A 93 -11.77 1.34 7.04
CA LYS A 93 -11.26 2.36 6.13
C LYS A 93 -10.73 3.58 6.89
N ALA A 94 -11.51 4.08 7.85
CA ALA A 94 -11.11 5.20 8.69
C ALA A 94 -9.87 4.86 9.54
N PHE A 95 -9.80 3.63 10.05
CA PHE A 95 -8.66 3.16 10.83
C PHE A 95 -7.38 3.10 9.99
N MET A 96 -7.48 2.71 8.73
CA MET A 96 -6.32 2.60 7.83
C MET A 96 -5.75 3.97 7.43
N GLY A 97 -6.55 5.04 7.50
CA GLY A 97 -6.15 6.37 7.03
C GLY A 97 -4.83 6.89 7.58
N PRO A 98 -4.63 6.94 8.92
CA PRO A 98 -3.37 7.43 9.49
C PRO A 98 -2.14 6.60 9.08
N PHE A 99 -2.31 5.29 8.93
CA PHE A 99 -1.22 4.42 8.46
C PHE A 99 -0.86 4.74 7.01
N LYS A 100 -1.86 4.92 6.14
CA LYS A 100 -1.65 5.35 4.76
C LYS A 100 -0.89 6.68 4.72
N ALA A 101 -1.34 7.66 5.50
CA ALA A 101 -0.68 8.96 5.57
C ALA A 101 0.79 8.82 5.95
N GLY A 102 1.12 7.93 6.89
CA GLY A 102 2.50 7.64 7.27
C GLY A 102 3.33 7.11 6.12
N PHE A 103 2.78 6.21 5.30
CA PHE A 103 3.49 5.68 4.14
C PHE A 103 3.66 6.73 3.04
N TYR A 104 2.66 7.59 2.81
CA TYR A 104 2.79 8.73 1.89
C TYR A 104 3.91 9.67 2.32
N GLN A 105 4.00 9.97 3.61
CA GLN A 105 5.06 10.83 4.17
C GLN A 105 6.45 10.20 3.99
N THR A 106 6.55 8.89 4.26
CA THR A 106 7.81 8.16 4.07
C THR A 106 8.24 8.18 2.61
N PHE A 107 7.31 7.97 1.70
CA PHE A 107 7.59 8.04 0.26
C PHE A 107 8.13 9.43 -0.12
N ALA A 108 7.47 10.49 0.32
CA ALA A 108 7.89 11.85 0.03
C ALA A 108 9.30 12.12 0.57
N ALA A 109 9.59 11.66 1.79
CA ALA A 109 10.92 11.85 2.39
C ALA A 109 12.02 11.09 1.64
N LEU A 110 11.73 9.86 1.18
CA LEU A 110 12.71 9.03 0.50
C LEU A 110 12.96 9.45 -0.95
N PHE A 111 11.92 9.86 -1.66
CA PHE A 111 11.99 10.10 -3.11
C PHE A 111 11.91 11.57 -3.51
N GLY A 112 11.69 12.46 -2.54
CA GLY A 112 11.66 13.90 -2.81
C GLY A 112 10.44 14.35 -3.62
N ALA A 113 9.37 13.57 -3.65
CA ALA A 113 8.16 13.86 -4.40
C ALA A 113 6.94 13.43 -3.63
N SER A 114 5.87 14.23 -3.68
CA SER A 114 4.60 13.91 -3.04
C SER A 114 3.64 13.26 -4.03
N LEU A 115 2.95 12.21 -3.60
CA LEU A 115 1.85 11.62 -4.37
C LEU A 115 0.57 12.38 -4.00
N LYS A 116 -0.09 12.97 -5.01
CA LYS A 116 -1.27 13.80 -4.80
C LYS A 116 -2.57 13.09 -5.16
N LYS A 117 -2.49 12.04 -5.98
CA LYS A 117 -3.66 11.32 -6.45
C LYS A 117 -3.74 9.95 -5.80
N GLU A 118 -4.93 9.62 -5.35
CA GLU A 118 -5.22 8.29 -4.84
C GLU A 118 -5.29 7.28 -5.99
N TYR A 119 -5.27 6.00 -5.63
CA TYR A 119 -5.42 4.93 -6.61
C TYR A 119 -6.79 5.02 -7.29
N ASP A 120 -6.78 5.04 -8.62
CA ASP A 120 -7.99 5.20 -9.42
C ASP A 120 -8.13 4.03 -10.42
N PRO A 121 -8.78 2.92 -9.98
CA PRO A 121 -8.88 1.72 -10.82
C PRO A 121 -9.81 1.89 -12.03
N GLN A 122 -10.66 2.91 -12.02
CA GLN A 122 -11.56 3.19 -13.14
C GLN A 122 -10.96 4.18 -14.14
N GLY A 123 -9.89 4.87 -13.77
CA GLY A 123 -9.27 5.91 -14.57
C GLY A 123 -7.79 5.67 -14.82
N GLU A 124 -6.96 6.51 -14.20
CA GLU A 124 -5.50 6.53 -14.41
C GLU A 124 -4.83 5.18 -14.14
N ASP A 125 -5.31 4.43 -13.16
CA ASP A 125 -4.69 3.16 -12.74
C ASP A 125 -5.41 1.93 -13.29
N LYS A 126 -6.16 2.10 -14.37
CA LYS A 126 -6.95 1.03 -14.97
C LYS A 126 -6.12 -0.16 -15.43
N LEU A 127 -4.98 0.09 -16.08
CA LEU A 127 -4.09 -0.97 -16.51
C LEU A 127 -3.44 -1.68 -15.32
N THR A 128 -3.03 -0.90 -14.32
CA THR A 128 -2.47 -1.45 -13.07
C THR A 128 -3.48 -2.37 -12.40
N GLU A 129 -4.75 -1.96 -12.32
CA GLU A 129 -5.81 -2.78 -11.73
C GLU A 129 -5.96 -4.12 -12.46
N ARG A 130 -5.92 -4.09 -13.78
CA ARG A 130 -5.98 -5.32 -14.59
C ARG A 130 -4.83 -6.26 -14.25
N VAL A 131 -3.61 -5.73 -14.18
CA VAL A 131 -2.41 -6.53 -13.85
C VAL A 131 -2.50 -7.09 -12.44
N VAL A 132 -2.94 -6.29 -11.47
CA VAL A 132 -3.11 -6.73 -10.07
C VAL A 132 -4.09 -7.91 -10.00
N LEU A 133 -5.22 -7.82 -10.69
CA LEU A 133 -6.21 -8.89 -10.71
C LEU A 133 -5.63 -10.18 -11.29
N MET A 134 -4.83 -10.07 -12.35
CA MET A 134 -4.17 -11.25 -12.93
C MET A 134 -3.16 -11.87 -11.97
N VAL A 135 -2.40 -11.06 -11.24
CA VAL A 135 -1.47 -11.54 -10.22
C VAL A 135 -2.23 -12.22 -9.08
N GLU A 136 -3.30 -11.60 -8.60
CA GLU A 136 -4.13 -12.18 -7.52
C GLU A 136 -4.72 -13.52 -7.92
N ASN A 137 -5.08 -13.68 -9.18
CA ASN A 137 -5.70 -14.90 -9.70
C ASN A 137 -4.69 -15.95 -10.19
N GLY A 138 -3.40 -15.69 -10.01
CA GLY A 138 -2.35 -16.62 -10.40
C GLY A 138 -2.20 -16.79 -11.91
N GLN A 139 -2.67 -15.84 -12.71
CA GLN A 139 -2.60 -15.88 -14.18
C GLN A 139 -1.24 -15.44 -14.72
N ILE A 140 -0.55 -14.66 -13.97
CA ILE A 140 0.82 -14.22 -14.26
C ILE A 140 1.61 -14.10 -12.93
#